data_a634a4fd2f70850ccdea846470b92876
#
_entry.id   a634a4fd2f70850ccdea846470b92876
#
_cell.length_a   1.000
_cell.length_b   1.000
_cell.length_c   1.000
_cell.angle_alpha   90.00
_cell.angle_beta   90.00
_cell.angle_gamma   90.00
#
_symmetry.space_group_name_H-M   'P 1'
#
loop_
_entity.id
_entity.type
_entity.pdbx_description
1 polymer ?
#
loop_
_entity_poly.entity_id
_entity_poly.type
_entity_poly.pdbx_seq_one_letter_code
_entity_poly.pdbx_strand_id
1 'polypeptide(L)'
;MSRSEAGLSRYVPLPTEVLIQIAGAVLDQWTEDDYPTYQSTLHSFCLVSRQWYSAGIGSLYHRPQLARGNSYTLFANTVCPPVRSKDKRVDLGSLVQDLDLSGLVHHSSNSLTARLLGRVKKSLKTFIAPRISFAFNSLAPISKCKELTYLSLGLVAETLALSDLRKAVVHLNKLESLQLPPSMVITEDISDDDWPPNLKILGVGGCFDLEAMPTFKWPPALETLNLVDCEYLAAVLEVAAMNQQLCTSLKELTIPSYHCDALAEEPPVGLSHFVALRCLRIPIDGMFGTDMSPVFDVYNLPRSMRELVLTTAVEEGFSKVDTDEMCKVLRGEISQVCGLGMSPSCYKLIPRATRAIIDKLVWENIDDCPEDELDNLFDLGLYVTDA
;
A
#
# COMPACT_ATOMS: atom_id res chain seq x y z
N MET A 1 31.75 48.00 -45.05
CA MET A 1 31.77 47.38 -43.75
C MET A 1 30.39 47.42 -43.14
N SER A 2 29.54 46.41 -43.39
CA SER A 2 28.20 46.32 -42.82
C SER A 2 28.28 45.56 -41.50
N ARG A 3 27.92 46.23 -40.41
CA ARG A 3 27.73 45.60 -39.12
C ARG A 3 26.47 44.74 -39.18
N SER A 4 26.64 43.46 -39.06
CA SER A 4 25.55 42.51 -38.86
C SER A 4 24.95 42.78 -37.46
N GLU A 5 23.73 43.28 -37.41
CA GLU A 5 22.92 43.32 -36.20
C GLU A 5 22.62 41.87 -35.77
N ALA A 6 23.36 41.39 -34.79
CA ALA A 6 23.03 40.14 -34.10
C ALA A 6 21.66 40.35 -33.46
N GLY A 7 20.63 39.67 -34.00
CA GLY A 7 19.28 39.74 -33.47
C GLY A 7 19.27 39.31 -32.00
N LEU A 8 19.06 40.29 -31.13
CA LEU A 8 18.73 40.06 -29.72
C LEU A 8 17.44 39.21 -29.69
N SER A 9 17.57 37.94 -29.37
CA SER A 9 16.44 37.09 -29.06
C SER A 9 15.57 37.81 -28.04
N ARG A 10 14.35 38.27 -28.45
CA ARG A 10 13.39 38.88 -27.54
C ARG A 10 13.00 37.83 -26.50
N TYR A 11 13.50 37.97 -25.27
CA TYR A 11 13.04 37.19 -24.14
C TYR A 11 11.55 37.50 -23.92
N VAL A 12 10.70 36.51 -24.21
CA VAL A 12 9.27 36.58 -23.89
C VAL A 12 9.09 35.89 -22.53
N PRO A 13 8.76 36.61 -21.47
CA PRO A 13 8.54 35.98 -20.17
C PRO A 13 7.28 35.11 -20.25
N LEU A 14 7.38 33.86 -19.84
CA LEU A 14 6.23 32.97 -19.70
C LEU A 14 5.35 33.43 -18.53
N PRO A 15 4.01 33.39 -18.65
CA PRO A 15 3.11 33.58 -17.51
C PRO A 15 3.38 32.57 -16.38
N THR A 16 3.17 32.98 -15.13
CA THR A 16 3.41 32.12 -13.97
C THR A 16 2.55 30.87 -14.00
N GLU A 17 1.33 30.96 -14.51
CA GLU A 17 0.39 29.86 -14.69
C GLU A 17 0.93 28.78 -15.62
N VAL A 18 1.58 29.17 -16.71
CA VAL A 18 2.23 28.25 -17.64
C VAL A 18 3.44 27.57 -16.98
N LEU A 19 4.21 28.32 -16.19
CA LEU A 19 5.32 27.74 -15.43
C LEU A 19 4.85 26.74 -14.38
N ILE A 20 3.71 26.98 -13.71
CA ILE A 20 3.09 26.03 -12.78
C ILE A 20 2.64 24.78 -13.53
N GLN A 21 2.02 24.91 -14.71
CA GLN A 21 1.63 23.76 -15.53
C GLN A 21 2.83 22.93 -15.98
N ILE A 22 3.93 23.56 -16.38
CA ILE A 22 5.16 22.87 -16.76
C ILE A 22 5.73 22.10 -15.55
N ALA A 23 5.79 22.73 -14.37
CA ALA A 23 6.28 22.08 -13.16
C ALA A 23 5.36 20.90 -12.74
N GLY A 24 4.04 21.05 -12.90
CA GLY A 24 3.06 19.99 -12.70
C GLY A 24 3.24 18.82 -13.68
N ALA A 25 3.41 19.11 -14.98
CA ALA A 25 3.65 18.09 -15.98
C ALA A 25 4.94 17.29 -15.73
N VAL A 26 5.99 17.91 -15.19
CA VAL A 26 7.21 17.21 -14.76
C VAL A 26 6.91 16.28 -13.58
N LEU A 27 5.98 16.68 -12.69
CA LEU A 27 5.55 15.86 -11.56
C LEU A 27 4.70 14.67 -12.03
N ASP A 28 3.79 14.87 -12.99
CA ASP A 28 2.83 13.86 -13.46
C ASP A 28 3.46 12.80 -14.37
N GLN A 29 4.57 13.11 -15.06
CA GLN A 29 5.32 12.17 -15.90
C GLN A 29 6.24 11.23 -15.13
N TRP A 30 6.18 11.33 -13.83
CA TRP A 30 7.05 10.56 -12.96
C TRP A 30 6.67 9.06 -12.93
N THR A 31 7.67 8.20 -13.10
CA THR A 31 7.63 6.76 -12.83
C THR A 31 8.62 6.41 -11.74
N GLU A 32 8.45 5.29 -11.04
CA GLU A 32 9.34 4.89 -9.94
C GLU A 32 10.80 4.74 -10.38
N ASP A 33 11.06 4.34 -11.61
CA ASP A 33 12.39 4.16 -12.17
C ASP A 33 13.11 5.49 -12.47
N ASP A 34 12.37 6.56 -12.76
CA ASP A 34 12.92 7.88 -13.15
C ASP A 34 13.08 8.87 -11.97
N TYR A 35 12.95 8.39 -10.78
CA TYR A 35 12.93 9.15 -9.53
C TYR A 35 14.05 10.19 -9.36
N PRO A 36 15.35 9.90 -9.65
CA PRO A 36 16.41 10.89 -9.46
C PRO A 36 16.35 12.03 -10.45
N THR A 37 15.82 11.77 -11.65
CA THR A 37 15.79 12.73 -12.76
C THR A 37 14.75 13.82 -12.52
N TYR A 38 13.57 13.45 -12.04
CA TYR A 38 12.48 14.35 -11.71
C TYR A 38 12.86 15.41 -10.67
N GLN A 39 13.42 15.01 -9.52
CA GLN A 39 13.77 15.96 -8.48
C GLN A 39 14.91 16.91 -8.91
N SER A 40 15.89 16.41 -9.66
CA SER A 40 16.97 17.24 -10.21
C SER A 40 16.45 18.22 -11.26
N THR A 41 15.47 17.81 -12.06
CA THR A 41 14.80 18.66 -13.06
C THR A 41 14.03 19.80 -12.38
N LEU A 42 13.21 19.51 -11.37
CA LEU A 42 12.48 20.54 -10.61
C LEU A 42 13.41 21.45 -9.83
N HIS A 43 14.51 20.91 -9.28
CA HIS A 43 15.51 21.73 -8.63
C HIS A 43 16.16 22.71 -9.62
N SER A 44 16.58 22.24 -10.82
CA SER A 44 17.12 23.08 -11.88
C SER A 44 16.11 24.12 -12.37
N PHE A 45 14.85 23.73 -12.51
CA PHE A 45 13.74 24.63 -12.82
C PHE A 45 13.65 25.78 -11.80
N CYS A 46 13.72 25.50 -10.52
CA CYS A 46 13.64 26.50 -9.46
C CYS A 46 14.85 27.47 -9.45
N LEU A 47 15.98 27.08 -10.03
CA LEU A 47 17.20 27.92 -10.09
C LEU A 47 17.21 28.91 -11.25
N VAL A 48 16.28 28.84 -12.21
CA VAL A 48 16.27 29.70 -13.40
C VAL A 48 16.03 31.18 -13.03
N SER A 49 15.01 31.47 -12.22
CA SER A 49 14.69 32.81 -11.75
C SER A 49 13.76 32.79 -10.54
N ARG A 50 13.51 33.96 -9.92
CA ARG A 50 12.56 34.08 -8.81
C ARG A 50 11.13 33.69 -9.22
N GLN A 51 10.72 34.01 -10.44
CA GLN A 51 9.39 33.62 -10.96
C GLN A 51 9.28 32.10 -11.11
N TRP A 52 10.31 31.45 -11.69
CA TRP A 52 10.38 30.01 -11.83
C TRP A 52 10.46 29.31 -10.47
N TYR A 53 11.20 29.86 -9.53
CA TYR A 53 11.21 29.38 -8.15
C TYR A 53 9.81 29.43 -7.53
N SER A 54 9.11 30.55 -7.64
CA SER A 54 7.75 30.67 -7.09
C SER A 54 6.77 29.68 -7.72
N ALA A 55 6.93 29.39 -9.02
CA ALA A 55 6.08 28.45 -9.73
C ALA A 55 6.41 26.97 -9.41
N GLY A 56 7.70 26.62 -9.23
CA GLY A 56 8.16 25.24 -9.13
C GLY A 56 8.38 24.73 -7.70
N ILE A 57 8.49 25.63 -6.70
CA ILE A 57 8.84 25.23 -5.32
C ILE A 57 7.79 24.29 -4.71
N GLY A 58 6.51 24.45 -5.04
CA GLY A 58 5.43 23.57 -4.61
C GLY A 58 5.64 22.16 -5.10
N SER A 59 5.88 21.98 -6.40
CA SER A 59 6.14 20.68 -7.02
C SER A 59 7.44 20.04 -6.50
N LEU A 60 8.49 20.83 -6.27
CA LEU A 60 9.76 20.34 -5.74
C LEU A 60 9.62 19.75 -4.32
N TYR A 61 8.78 20.35 -3.47
CA TYR A 61 8.56 19.90 -2.09
C TYR A 61 7.36 18.99 -1.92
N HIS A 62 6.57 18.75 -2.97
CA HIS A 62 5.36 17.92 -2.93
C HIS A 62 5.66 16.51 -2.43
N ARG A 63 6.66 15.84 -3.03
CA ARG A 63 7.13 14.49 -2.71
C ARG A 63 8.67 14.45 -2.67
N PRO A 64 9.28 14.81 -1.52
CA PRO A 64 10.73 14.93 -1.42
C PRO A 64 11.42 13.56 -1.45
N GLN A 65 12.55 13.49 -2.19
CA GLN A 65 13.41 12.32 -2.29
C GLN A 65 14.39 12.25 -1.14
N LEU A 66 14.18 11.33 -0.21
CA LEU A 66 14.94 11.31 1.06
C LEU A 66 15.81 10.08 1.26
N ALA A 67 15.70 9.07 0.40
CA ALA A 67 16.37 7.78 0.55
C ALA A 67 17.89 7.79 0.28
N ARG A 68 18.46 8.87 -0.31
CA ARG A 68 19.85 8.86 -0.79
C ARG A 68 20.74 9.87 -0.06
N GLY A 69 21.91 9.42 0.38
CA GLY A 69 22.98 10.25 0.93
C GLY A 69 22.50 11.13 2.09
N ASN A 70 22.80 12.43 2.01
CA ASN A 70 22.45 13.42 3.04
C ASN A 70 21.08 14.11 2.78
N SER A 71 20.29 13.67 1.79
CA SER A 71 19.05 14.34 1.39
C SER A 71 18.07 14.52 2.54
N TYR A 72 17.87 13.47 3.35
CA TYR A 72 17.02 13.56 4.55
C TYR A 72 17.50 14.62 5.55
N THR A 73 18.79 14.66 5.85
CA THR A 73 19.35 15.62 6.80
C THR A 73 19.21 17.05 6.29
N LEU A 74 19.46 17.29 5.01
CA LEU A 74 19.30 18.59 4.36
C LEU A 74 17.84 19.03 4.36
N PHE A 75 16.95 18.14 3.98
CA PHE A 75 15.50 18.37 4.01
C PHE A 75 15.01 18.69 5.42
N ALA A 76 15.34 17.84 6.40
CA ALA A 76 14.95 18.02 7.79
C ALA A 76 15.47 19.34 8.38
N ASN A 77 16.71 19.74 8.09
CA ASN A 77 17.26 21.01 8.52
C ASN A 77 16.57 22.22 7.85
N THR A 78 16.09 22.03 6.62
CA THR A 78 15.38 23.08 5.88
C THR A 78 13.94 23.25 6.37
N VAL A 79 13.23 22.16 6.57
CA VAL A 79 11.81 22.16 7.02
C VAL A 79 11.70 22.38 8.54
N CYS A 80 12.66 21.84 9.30
CA CYS A 80 12.73 21.92 10.77
C CYS A 80 13.97 22.68 11.25
N PRO A 81 14.15 23.95 10.89
CA PRO A 81 15.32 24.71 11.32
C PRO A 81 15.39 24.81 12.86
N PRO A 82 16.60 24.90 13.43
CA PRO A 82 16.73 25.07 14.88
C PRO A 82 16.05 26.36 15.36
N VAL A 83 15.49 26.32 16.57
CA VAL A 83 14.61 27.34 17.16
C VAL A 83 15.23 28.76 17.19
N ARG A 84 16.54 28.89 17.09
CA ARG A 84 17.27 30.17 17.16
C ARG A 84 17.27 30.99 15.86
N SER A 85 16.71 30.48 14.77
CA SER A 85 16.63 31.21 13.50
C SER A 85 15.51 32.26 13.58
N LYS A 86 15.87 33.55 13.63
CA LYS A 86 14.92 34.68 13.69
C LYS A 86 14.27 35.04 12.33
N ASP A 87 14.64 34.36 11.26
CA ASP A 87 14.16 34.67 9.92
C ASP A 87 12.70 34.20 9.73
N LYS A 88 11.85 35.07 9.18
CA LYS A 88 10.54 34.72 8.64
C LYS A 88 10.75 33.85 7.39
N ARG A 89 10.95 32.56 7.59
CA ARG A 89 11.12 31.60 6.50
C ARG A 89 9.77 31.17 5.97
N VAL A 90 9.73 30.91 4.67
CA VAL A 90 8.58 30.28 4.01
C VAL A 90 8.29 28.94 4.73
N ASP A 91 7.04 28.66 5.03
CA ASP A 91 6.61 27.39 5.64
C ASP A 91 6.65 26.29 4.57
N LEU A 92 7.87 25.83 4.25
CA LEU A 92 8.11 24.79 3.24
C LEU A 92 7.46 23.45 3.65
N GLY A 93 7.28 23.22 4.95
CA GLY A 93 6.56 22.04 5.45
C GLY A 93 5.13 21.95 4.97
N SER A 94 4.46 23.09 4.74
CA SER A 94 3.10 23.13 4.22
C SER A 94 2.98 22.77 2.73
N LEU A 95 4.09 22.60 2.02
CA LEU A 95 4.13 22.16 0.62
C LEU A 95 4.24 20.65 0.47
N VAL A 96 4.62 19.94 1.55
CA VAL A 96 4.83 18.49 1.54
C VAL A 96 3.47 17.80 1.65
N GLN A 97 3.13 17.01 0.65
CA GLN A 97 1.91 16.19 0.65
C GLN A 97 2.23 14.70 0.82
N ASP A 98 3.29 14.22 0.19
CA ASP A 98 3.73 12.83 0.27
C ASP A 98 5.08 12.75 0.97
N LEU A 99 5.14 12.05 2.08
CA LEU A 99 6.37 11.89 2.85
C LEU A 99 6.67 10.40 3.02
N ASP A 100 7.58 9.92 2.18
CA ASP A 100 8.07 8.54 2.24
C ASP A 100 9.44 8.51 2.93
N LEU A 101 9.49 7.83 4.08
CA LEU A 101 10.70 7.61 4.86
C LEU A 101 11.13 6.13 4.88
N SER A 102 10.54 5.27 4.04
CA SER A 102 10.83 3.83 3.98
C SER A 102 12.29 3.53 3.68
N GLY A 103 12.90 4.32 2.79
CA GLY A 103 14.30 4.17 2.39
C GLY A 103 15.35 4.66 3.41
N LEU A 104 14.95 5.14 4.60
CA LEU A 104 15.88 5.60 5.62
C LEU A 104 16.45 4.43 6.43
N VAL A 105 17.69 4.06 6.14
CA VAL A 105 18.38 2.95 6.82
C VAL A 105 19.16 3.42 8.07
N HIS A 106 19.70 4.64 8.04
CA HIS A 106 20.56 5.20 9.12
C HIS A 106 20.33 6.71 9.22
N HIS A 107 20.43 7.33 10.37
CA HIS A 107 20.52 8.80 10.57
C HIS A 107 19.26 9.56 10.98
N SER A 108 18.18 8.92 11.41
CA SER A 108 17.08 9.66 12.00
C SER A 108 16.93 9.33 13.49
N SER A 109 16.40 10.26 14.24
CA SER A 109 15.99 10.05 15.63
C SER A 109 14.46 10.17 15.75
N ASN A 110 13.85 9.44 16.68
CA ASN A 110 12.41 9.51 16.96
C ASN A 110 11.94 10.96 17.15
N SER A 111 12.75 11.79 17.79
CA SER A 111 12.44 13.20 18.03
C SER A 111 12.46 14.05 16.74
N LEU A 112 13.32 13.73 15.78
CA LEU A 112 13.39 14.44 14.51
C LEU A 112 12.21 14.09 13.63
N THR A 113 11.83 12.81 13.55
CA THR A 113 10.64 12.35 12.83
C THR A 113 9.38 12.99 13.39
N ALA A 114 9.19 12.99 14.71
CA ALA A 114 8.05 13.65 15.35
C ALA A 114 8.00 15.16 15.07
N ARG A 115 9.17 15.84 15.07
CA ARG A 115 9.25 17.27 14.73
C ARG A 115 8.93 17.54 13.27
N LEU A 116 9.40 16.69 12.36
CA LEU A 116 9.13 16.79 10.93
C LEU A 116 7.63 16.66 10.66
N LEU A 117 6.99 15.62 11.22
CA LEU A 117 5.54 15.43 11.15
C LEU A 117 4.78 16.66 11.68
N GLY A 118 5.24 17.24 12.78
CA GLY A 118 4.67 18.49 13.32
C GLY A 118 4.75 19.68 12.36
N ARG A 119 5.70 19.71 11.42
CA ARG A 119 5.86 20.76 10.42
C ARG A 119 4.99 20.54 9.17
N VAL A 120 4.88 19.28 8.73
CA VAL A 120 4.14 18.93 7.49
C VAL A 120 2.66 18.67 7.71
N LYS A 121 2.19 18.58 8.94
CA LYS A 121 0.84 18.16 9.36
C LYS A 121 -0.34 18.83 8.66
N LYS A 122 -0.14 20.02 8.08
CA LYS A 122 -1.23 20.81 7.45
C LYS A 122 -1.60 20.30 6.06
N SER A 123 -0.67 19.69 5.36
CA SER A 123 -0.78 19.33 3.95
C SER A 123 -0.52 17.84 3.66
N LEU A 124 -0.04 17.10 4.66
CA LEU A 124 0.36 15.72 4.52
C LEU A 124 -0.84 14.83 4.20
N LYS A 125 -0.78 14.15 3.05
CA LYS A 125 -1.79 13.20 2.56
C LYS A 125 -1.31 11.75 2.68
N THR A 126 -0.04 11.52 2.33
CA THR A 126 0.58 10.21 2.36
C THR A 126 1.76 10.21 3.30
N PHE A 127 1.80 9.26 4.22
CA PHE A 127 2.95 9.05 5.08
C PHE A 127 3.33 7.58 5.16
N ILE A 128 4.60 7.29 4.81
CA ILE A 128 5.23 5.99 5.00
C ILE A 128 6.32 6.15 6.05
N ALA A 129 6.16 5.44 7.16
CA ALA A 129 7.06 5.54 8.30
C ALA A 129 8.39 4.82 8.04
N PRO A 130 9.51 5.32 8.61
CA PRO A 130 10.78 4.63 8.55
C PRO A 130 10.80 3.40 9.46
N ARG A 131 11.63 2.42 9.11
CA ARG A 131 11.84 1.21 9.93
C ARG A 131 12.34 1.53 11.34
N ILE A 132 13.27 2.47 11.43
CA ILE A 132 13.89 2.94 12.68
C ILE A 132 13.53 4.42 12.83
N SER A 133 13.37 4.94 14.04
CA SER A 133 13.05 6.34 14.31
C SER A 133 11.58 6.76 14.16
N PHE A 134 10.65 5.81 14.15
CA PHE A 134 9.25 6.07 14.41
C PHE A 134 8.87 5.40 15.75
N ALA A 135 8.26 6.14 16.66
CA ALA A 135 7.95 5.68 18.00
C ALA A 135 6.67 6.37 18.53
N PHE A 136 6.26 6.01 19.74
CA PHE A 136 5.09 6.57 20.41
C PHE A 136 4.98 8.09 20.34
N ASN A 137 6.12 8.82 20.47
CA ASN A 137 6.14 10.29 20.37
C ASN A 137 5.74 10.85 18.98
N SER A 138 5.71 10.02 17.95
CA SER A 138 5.27 10.38 16.62
C SER A 138 3.74 10.33 16.46
N LEU A 139 3.02 9.65 17.34
CA LEU A 139 1.57 9.54 17.30
C LEU A 139 0.87 10.89 17.53
N ALA A 140 1.38 11.69 18.46
CA ALA A 140 0.79 13.01 18.76
C ALA A 140 0.86 14.01 17.55
N PRO A 141 1.93 14.13 16.75
CA PRO A 141 1.90 14.88 15.50
C PRO A 141 1.02 14.22 14.42
N ILE A 142 0.98 12.88 14.30
CA ILE A 142 0.10 12.18 13.35
C ILE A 142 -1.37 12.55 13.58
N SER A 143 -1.86 12.56 14.82
CA SER A 143 -3.25 12.91 15.14
C SER A 143 -3.67 14.31 14.68
N LYS A 144 -2.70 15.15 14.29
CA LYS A 144 -2.91 16.52 13.78
C LYS A 144 -2.86 16.61 12.25
N CYS A 145 -2.55 15.51 11.56
CA CYS A 145 -2.47 15.44 10.10
C CYS A 145 -3.86 15.21 9.50
N LYS A 146 -4.72 16.25 9.50
CA LYS A 146 -6.14 16.12 9.12
C LYS A 146 -6.40 15.83 7.63
N GLU A 147 -5.39 16.05 6.79
CA GLU A 147 -5.45 15.77 5.34
C GLU A 147 -4.94 14.36 5.00
N LEU A 148 -4.50 13.58 6.00
CA LEU A 148 -3.92 12.26 5.80
C LEU A 148 -4.97 11.28 5.27
N THR A 149 -4.67 10.67 4.11
CA THR A 149 -5.49 9.65 3.44
C THR A 149 -4.84 8.26 3.51
N TYR A 150 -3.51 8.22 3.50
CA TYR A 150 -2.73 6.99 3.55
C TYR A 150 -1.67 7.05 4.65
N LEU A 151 -1.67 6.05 5.53
CA LEU A 151 -0.68 5.88 6.61
C LEU A 151 -0.11 4.47 6.59
N SER A 152 1.17 4.32 6.28
CA SER A 152 1.86 3.03 6.40
C SER A 152 2.86 3.03 7.55
N LEU A 153 2.64 2.12 8.49
CA LEU A 153 3.54 1.78 9.58
C LEU A 153 4.14 0.37 9.39
N GLY A 154 3.94 -0.25 8.23
CA GLY A 154 4.32 -1.63 7.94
C GLY A 154 5.82 -1.95 8.06
N LEU A 155 6.68 -0.93 8.06
CA LEU A 155 8.12 -1.11 8.28
C LEU A 155 8.57 -0.84 9.72
N VAL A 156 7.70 -0.29 10.57
CA VAL A 156 8.07 0.14 11.93
C VAL A 156 8.46 -1.07 12.79
N ALA A 157 9.70 -1.05 13.28
CA ALA A 157 10.23 -2.13 14.12
C ALA A 157 9.89 -1.95 15.61
N GLU A 158 9.53 -0.75 16.05
CA GLU A 158 9.18 -0.49 17.45
C GLU A 158 7.76 -0.97 17.75
N THR A 159 7.60 -1.67 18.85
CA THR A 159 6.29 -2.15 19.30
C THR A 159 5.42 -0.98 19.76
N LEU A 160 4.26 -0.83 19.13
CA LEU A 160 3.25 0.16 19.47
C LEU A 160 2.01 -0.55 20.02
N ALA A 161 1.39 0.02 21.05
CA ALA A 161 0.11 -0.47 21.51
C ALA A 161 -1.02 -0.05 20.54
N LEU A 162 -1.89 -0.99 20.19
CA LEU A 162 -3.01 -0.74 19.28
C LEU A 162 -3.93 0.38 19.81
N SER A 163 -4.21 0.38 21.13
CA SER A 163 -5.03 1.41 21.77
C SER A 163 -4.47 2.82 21.61
N ASP A 164 -3.15 3.00 21.70
CA ASP A 164 -2.52 4.31 21.52
C ASP A 164 -2.54 4.76 20.06
N LEU A 165 -2.36 3.82 19.13
CA LEU A 165 -2.49 4.11 17.70
C LEU A 165 -3.93 4.50 17.35
N ARG A 166 -4.93 3.75 17.82
CA ARG A 166 -6.36 4.07 17.57
C ARG A 166 -6.72 5.46 18.09
N LYS A 167 -6.32 5.83 19.32
CA LYS A 167 -6.49 7.20 19.85
C LYS A 167 -5.87 8.27 18.95
N ALA A 168 -4.73 7.97 18.33
CA ALA A 168 -4.06 8.92 17.45
C ALA A 168 -4.78 9.10 16.13
N VAL A 169 -5.40 8.05 15.57
CA VAL A 169 -5.96 8.05 14.21
C VAL A 169 -7.48 8.25 14.16
N VAL A 170 -8.23 7.98 15.24
CA VAL A 170 -9.71 8.02 15.28
C VAL A 170 -10.31 9.31 14.70
N HIS A 171 -9.63 10.44 14.85
CA HIS A 171 -10.10 11.74 14.36
C HIS A 171 -9.60 12.11 12.95
N LEU A 172 -8.93 11.20 12.26
CA LEU A 172 -8.45 11.41 10.89
C LEU A 172 -9.53 11.02 9.89
N ASN A 173 -10.51 11.91 9.72
CA ASN A 173 -11.71 11.64 8.92
C ASN A 173 -11.44 11.38 7.42
N LYS A 174 -10.25 11.72 6.92
CA LYS A 174 -9.85 11.49 5.52
C LYS A 174 -9.01 10.23 5.37
N LEU A 175 -8.66 9.55 6.47
CA LEU A 175 -7.82 8.35 6.41
C LEU A 175 -8.63 7.19 5.81
N GLU A 176 -8.19 6.74 4.64
CA GLU A 176 -8.81 5.63 3.91
C GLU A 176 -7.98 4.34 3.99
N SER A 177 -6.66 4.46 4.13
CA SER A 177 -5.76 3.31 4.19
C SER A 177 -4.80 3.41 5.36
N LEU A 178 -4.72 2.32 6.13
CA LEU A 178 -3.84 2.17 7.28
C LEU A 178 -3.13 0.82 7.23
N GLN A 179 -1.80 0.84 7.22
CA GLN A 179 -0.98 -0.36 7.42
C GLN A 179 -0.43 -0.35 8.85
N LEU A 180 -0.76 -1.37 9.63
CA LEU A 180 -0.26 -1.54 11.00
C LEU A 180 1.20 -2.04 11.01
N PRO A 181 1.96 -1.80 12.11
CA PRO A 181 3.29 -2.37 12.29
C PRO A 181 3.24 -3.92 12.38
N PRO A 182 4.18 -4.64 11.78
CA PRO A 182 4.25 -6.09 11.88
C PRO A 182 4.64 -6.59 13.29
N SER A 183 5.24 -5.74 14.10
CA SER A 183 5.61 -6.04 15.49
C SER A 183 4.48 -5.74 16.50
N MET A 184 3.29 -5.37 16.03
CA MET A 184 2.17 -5.06 16.91
C MET A 184 1.64 -6.34 17.53
N VAL A 185 1.50 -6.35 18.86
CA VAL A 185 0.76 -7.37 19.59
C VAL A 185 -0.66 -6.85 19.80
N ILE A 186 -1.62 -7.56 19.25
CA ILE A 186 -3.04 -7.24 19.40
C ILE A 186 -3.55 -8.01 20.60
N THR A 187 -3.58 -7.34 21.74
CA THR A 187 -4.16 -7.82 23.00
C THR A 187 -5.64 -7.41 23.10
N GLU A 188 -6.31 -7.82 24.18
CA GLU A 188 -7.70 -7.43 24.45
C GLU A 188 -7.96 -5.95 24.13
N ASP A 189 -8.94 -5.71 23.27
CA ASP A 189 -9.34 -4.36 22.89
C ASP A 189 -10.29 -3.78 23.94
N ILE A 190 -9.71 -3.32 25.05
CA ILE A 190 -10.44 -2.67 26.14
C ILE A 190 -10.79 -1.21 25.79
N SER A 191 -10.30 -0.72 24.65
CA SER A 191 -10.50 0.66 24.21
C SER A 191 -11.91 0.87 23.66
N ASP A 192 -12.60 1.91 24.15
CA ASP A 192 -13.84 2.40 23.54
C ASP A 192 -13.58 3.23 22.26
N ASP A 193 -12.31 3.45 21.91
CA ASP A 193 -11.96 4.25 20.74
C ASP A 193 -12.32 3.50 19.45
N ASP A 194 -13.01 4.19 18.58
CA ASP A 194 -13.39 3.68 17.26
C ASP A 194 -12.24 3.82 16.24
N TRP A 195 -12.44 3.22 15.08
CA TRP A 195 -11.59 3.43 13.93
C TRP A 195 -11.95 4.73 13.19
N PRO A 196 -11.04 5.28 12.35
CA PRO A 196 -11.41 6.37 11.44
C PRO A 196 -12.65 6.00 10.60
N PRO A 197 -13.62 6.91 10.45
CA PRO A 197 -14.93 6.58 9.86
C PRO A 197 -14.88 6.17 8.38
N ASN A 198 -13.84 6.61 7.66
CA ASN A 198 -13.67 6.33 6.22
C ASN A 198 -12.55 5.33 5.94
N LEU A 199 -12.10 4.57 6.95
CA LEU A 199 -11.05 3.58 6.79
C LEU A 199 -11.58 2.37 6.00
N LYS A 200 -11.11 2.23 4.76
CA LYS A 200 -11.51 1.18 3.80
C LYS A 200 -10.47 0.08 3.69
N ILE A 201 -9.19 0.43 3.83
CA ILE A 201 -8.07 -0.50 3.63
C ILE A 201 -7.31 -0.63 4.94
N LEU A 202 -7.23 -1.85 5.45
CA LEU A 202 -6.46 -2.16 6.66
C LEU A 202 -5.44 -3.25 6.36
N GLY A 203 -4.17 -2.94 6.58
CA GLY A 203 -3.12 -3.94 6.61
C GLY A 203 -2.80 -4.31 8.05
N VAL A 204 -2.83 -5.60 8.34
CA VAL A 204 -2.57 -6.17 9.66
C VAL A 204 -1.45 -7.18 9.55
N GLY A 205 -0.51 -7.15 10.49
CA GLY A 205 0.56 -8.12 10.59
C GLY A 205 0.90 -8.40 12.06
N GLY A 206 1.77 -9.38 12.27
CA GLY A 206 2.28 -9.72 13.60
C GLY A 206 1.45 -10.76 14.35
N CYS A 207 1.58 -10.74 15.66
CA CYS A 207 1.01 -11.72 16.56
C CYS A 207 -0.33 -11.22 17.14
N PHE A 208 -1.37 -11.99 16.90
CA PHE A 208 -2.64 -11.81 17.59
C PHE A 208 -2.67 -12.67 18.86
N ASP A 209 -3.06 -12.07 19.97
CA ASP A 209 -3.45 -12.83 21.13
C ASP A 209 -4.78 -13.55 20.84
N LEU A 210 -4.76 -14.88 20.79
CA LEU A 210 -5.93 -15.68 20.42
C LEU A 210 -7.10 -15.48 21.40
N GLU A 211 -6.83 -15.19 22.68
CA GLU A 211 -7.87 -14.91 23.67
C GLU A 211 -8.53 -13.55 23.43
N ALA A 212 -7.78 -12.60 22.87
CA ALA A 212 -8.25 -11.25 22.58
C ALA A 212 -8.95 -11.12 21.23
N MET A 213 -8.67 -12.02 20.30
CA MET A 213 -9.20 -11.99 18.92
C MET A 213 -10.73 -11.83 18.84
N PRO A 214 -11.55 -12.55 19.63
CA PRO A 214 -13.02 -12.41 19.54
C PRO A 214 -13.52 -11.01 19.93
N THR A 215 -12.73 -10.23 20.66
CA THR A 215 -13.08 -8.87 21.09
C THR A 215 -12.59 -7.80 20.12
N PHE A 216 -11.79 -8.17 19.11
CA PHE A 216 -11.23 -7.22 18.13
C PHE A 216 -12.35 -6.57 17.32
N LYS A 217 -12.42 -5.24 17.40
CA LYS A 217 -13.39 -4.45 16.63
C LYS A 217 -12.81 -4.09 15.26
N TRP A 218 -13.38 -4.63 14.21
CA TRP A 218 -13.02 -4.30 12.84
C TRP A 218 -13.53 -2.91 12.42
N PRO A 219 -12.81 -2.18 11.53
CA PRO A 219 -13.32 -0.92 10.99
C PRO A 219 -14.66 -1.12 10.28
N PRO A 220 -15.66 -0.23 10.53
CA PRO A 220 -17.01 -0.43 10.00
C PRO A 220 -17.13 -0.26 8.47
N ALA A 221 -16.22 0.49 7.85
CA ALA A 221 -16.21 0.75 6.41
C ALA A 221 -15.16 -0.09 5.66
N LEU A 222 -14.65 -1.18 6.28
CA LEU A 222 -13.55 -1.96 5.71
C LEU A 222 -13.99 -2.71 4.45
N GLU A 223 -13.26 -2.47 3.36
CA GLU A 223 -13.46 -3.10 2.06
C GLU A 223 -12.26 -3.99 1.65
N THR A 224 -11.05 -3.65 2.09
CA THR A 224 -9.82 -4.37 1.76
C THR A 224 -9.05 -4.73 3.03
N LEU A 225 -8.70 -6.00 3.17
CA LEU A 225 -7.92 -6.52 4.28
C LEU A 225 -6.63 -7.17 3.76
N ASN A 226 -5.48 -6.69 4.24
CA ASN A 226 -4.16 -7.24 3.91
C ASN A 226 -3.55 -7.88 5.17
N LEU A 227 -3.36 -9.20 5.16
CA LEU A 227 -2.83 -9.96 6.29
C LEU A 227 -1.36 -10.33 6.03
N VAL A 228 -0.44 -9.50 6.50
CA VAL A 228 1.00 -9.62 6.24
C VAL A 228 1.67 -10.34 7.40
N ASP A 229 2.31 -11.50 7.14
CA ASP A 229 3.07 -12.28 8.13
C ASP A 229 2.30 -12.51 9.45
N CYS A 230 1.01 -12.85 9.33
CA CYS A 230 0.18 -13.14 10.49
C CYS A 230 0.50 -14.53 11.04
N GLU A 231 0.88 -14.59 12.31
CA GLU A 231 0.81 -15.83 13.07
C GLU A 231 -0.67 -16.20 13.27
N TYR A 232 -0.98 -17.51 13.29
CA TYR A 232 -2.35 -18.01 13.47
C TYR A 232 -3.38 -17.49 12.44
N LEU A 233 -3.00 -17.46 11.17
CA LEU A 233 -3.83 -16.96 10.07
C LEU A 233 -5.24 -17.56 10.05
N ALA A 234 -5.37 -18.88 10.28
CA ALA A 234 -6.67 -19.55 10.31
C ALA A 234 -7.58 -18.98 11.38
N ALA A 235 -7.09 -18.82 12.61
CA ALA A 235 -7.85 -18.24 13.71
C ALA A 235 -8.24 -16.78 13.46
N VAL A 236 -7.35 -16.00 12.84
CA VAL A 236 -7.65 -14.60 12.44
C VAL A 236 -8.80 -14.57 11.44
N LEU A 237 -8.80 -15.44 10.44
CA LEU A 237 -9.85 -15.51 9.43
C LEU A 237 -11.17 -16.06 9.99
N GLU A 238 -11.13 -17.03 10.91
CA GLU A 238 -12.33 -17.51 11.61
C GLU A 238 -13.02 -16.42 12.42
N VAL A 239 -12.24 -15.66 13.21
CA VAL A 239 -12.79 -14.53 13.98
C VAL A 239 -13.30 -13.42 13.06
N ALA A 240 -12.60 -13.13 11.95
CA ALA A 240 -13.09 -12.19 10.94
C ALA A 240 -14.42 -12.67 10.34
N ALA A 241 -14.57 -13.98 10.07
CA ALA A 241 -15.78 -14.59 9.55
C ALA A 241 -16.97 -14.57 10.54
N MET A 242 -16.72 -14.46 11.84
CA MET A 242 -17.77 -14.26 12.84
C MET A 242 -18.36 -12.84 12.82
N ASN A 243 -17.67 -11.88 12.21
CA ASN A 243 -18.16 -10.50 12.09
C ASN A 243 -19.05 -10.34 10.85
N GLN A 244 -20.36 -10.30 11.06
CA GLN A 244 -21.35 -10.20 9.98
C GLN A 244 -21.17 -8.95 9.11
N GLN A 245 -20.78 -7.82 9.69
CA GLN A 245 -20.56 -6.60 8.92
C GLN A 245 -19.37 -6.77 7.98
N LEU A 246 -18.25 -7.29 8.48
CA LEU A 246 -17.06 -7.57 7.67
C LEU A 246 -17.36 -8.57 6.54
N CYS A 247 -18.11 -9.63 6.81
CA CYS A 247 -18.51 -10.62 5.80
C CYS A 247 -19.30 -10.00 4.63
N THR A 248 -20.03 -8.91 4.87
CA THR A 248 -20.84 -8.22 3.85
C THR A 248 -20.15 -7.02 3.22
N SER A 249 -19.06 -6.51 3.79
CA SER A 249 -18.34 -5.32 3.29
C SER A 249 -17.01 -5.65 2.61
N LEU A 250 -16.34 -6.76 2.99
CA LEU A 250 -15.01 -7.11 2.50
C LEU A 250 -15.06 -7.53 1.03
N LYS A 251 -14.40 -6.74 0.17
CA LYS A 251 -14.32 -6.97 -1.28
C LYS A 251 -13.00 -7.59 -1.70
N GLU A 252 -11.92 -7.26 -0.98
CA GLU A 252 -10.57 -7.71 -1.30
C GLU A 252 -9.88 -8.28 -0.07
N LEU A 253 -9.28 -9.45 -0.22
CA LEU A 253 -8.44 -10.09 0.78
C LEU A 253 -7.08 -10.41 0.19
N THR A 254 -6.02 -9.92 0.83
CA THR A 254 -4.63 -10.16 0.41
C THR A 254 -3.87 -10.85 1.53
N ILE A 255 -3.25 -11.97 1.20
CA ILE A 255 -2.39 -12.76 2.08
C ILE A 255 -1.08 -13.00 1.33
N PRO A 256 -0.08 -12.09 1.43
CA PRO A 256 1.15 -12.20 0.64
C PRO A 256 2.07 -13.32 1.09
N SER A 257 2.00 -13.68 2.37
CA SER A 257 2.82 -14.73 2.99
C SER A 257 2.12 -15.34 4.20
N TYR A 258 2.52 -16.54 4.58
CA TYR A 258 2.06 -17.24 5.77
C TYR A 258 3.16 -18.12 6.35
N HIS A 259 3.08 -18.41 7.65
CA HIS A 259 4.00 -19.32 8.31
C HIS A 259 3.50 -20.76 8.18
N CYS A 260 4.20 -21.58 7.39
CA CYS A 260 3.83 -22.96 7.10
C CYS A 260 3.73 -23.85 8.36
N ASP A 261 4.60 -23.64 9.33
CA ASP A 261 4.67 -24.46 10.55
C ASP A 261 3.41 -24.35 11.43
N ALA A 262 2.72 -23.21 11.36
CA ALA A 262 1.51 -22.97 12.16
C ALA A 262 0.24 -23.58 11.55
N LEU A 263 0.27 -23.96 10.26
CA LEU A 263 -0.92 -24.39 9.51
C LEU A 263 -0.91 -25.89 9.17
N ALA A 264 0.19 -26.61 9.41
CA ALA A 264 0.35 -28.00 8.99
C ALA A 264 -0.61 -29.00 9.67
N GLU A 265 -1.24 -28.63 10.79
CA GLU A 265 -2.17 -29.46 11.56
C GLU A 265 -3.62 -28.97 11.52
N GLU A 266 -3.89 -27.81 10.92
CA GLU A 266 -5.23 -27.21 10.87
C GLU A 266 -5.98 -27.59 9.57
N PRO A 267 -7.32 -27.72 9.61
CA PRO A 267 -8.11 -27.92 8.40
C PRO A 267 -7.99 -26.70 7.48
N PRO A 268 -8.14 -26.90 6.15
CA PRO A 268 -8.10 -25.81 5.20
C PRO A 268 -9.10 -24.70 5.54
N VAL A 269 -8.66 -23.45 5.43
CA VAL A 269 -9.49 -22.27 5.76
C VAL A 269 -10.54 -22.05 4.70
N GLY A 270 -11.83 -22.07 5.09
CA GLY A 270 -12.96 -21.75 4.24
C GLY A 270 -13.21 -20.24 4.22
N LEU A 271 -13.34 -19.67 3.02
CA LEU A 271 -13.58 -18.24 2.82
C LEU A 271 -15.04 -17.91 2.43
N SER A 272 -15.92 -18.91 2.36
CA SER A 272 -17.31 -18.79 1.90
C SER A 272 -18.18 -17.82 2.71
N HIS A 273 -17.76 -17.50 3.95
CA HIS A 273 -18.47 -16.53 4.80
C HIS A 273 -18.36 -15.08 4.29
N PHE A 274 -17.33 -14.75 3.52
CA PHE A 274 -17.13 -13.40 2.96
C PHE A 274 -17.93 -13.22 1.68
N VAL A 275 -19.25 -13.07 1.82
CA VAL A 275 -20.19 -13.06 0.69
C VAL A 275 -20.03 -11.89 -0.29
N ALA A 276 -19.30 -10.86 0.08
CA ALA A 276 -18.99 -9.70 -0.78
C ALA A 276 -17.60 -9.78 -1.43
N LEU A 277 -16.79 -10.82 -1.11
CA LEU A 277 -15.41 -10.93 -1.57
C LEU A 277 -15.36 -11.11 -3.09
N ARG A 278 -14.67 -10.21 -3.78
CA ARG A 278 -14.52 -10.19 -5.24
C ARG A 278 -13.12 -10.55 -5.69
N CYS A 279 -12.10 -10.08 -4.97
CA CYS A 279 -10.69 -10.33 -5.27
C CYS A 279 -10.02 -11.05 -4.09
N LEU A 280 -9.34 -12.16 -4.40
CA LEU A 280 -8.53 -12.90 -3.46
C LEU A 280 -7.09 -12.95 -3.97
N ARG A 281 -6.15 -12.46 -3.17
CA ARG A 281 -4.71 -12.49 -3.47
C ARG A 281 -3.99 -13.34 -2.45
N ILE A 282 -3.45 -14.48 -2.89
CA ILE A 282 -2.81 -15.47 -2.01
C ILE A 282 -1.63 -16.16 -2.69
N PRO A 283 -0.72 -16.76 -1.90
CA PRO A 283 0.34 -17.62 -2.44
C PRO A 283 -0.21 -18.87 -3.15
N ILE A 284 0.36 -19.19 -4.32
CA ILE A 284 -0.06 -20.31 -5.15
C ILE A 284 0.12 -21.66 -4.45
N ASP A 285 1.16 -21.80 -3.63
CA ASP A 285 1.47 -22.98 -2.83
C ASP A 285 0.42 -23.25 -1.76
N GLY A 286 -0.23 -22.23 -1.24
CA GLY A 286 -1.33 -22.36 -0.29
C GLY A 286 -2.60 -23.00 -0.86
N MET A 287 -2.75 -23.00 -2.19
CA MET A 287 -3.90 -23.61 -2.90
C MET A 287 -3.50 -24.85 -3.70
N PHE A 288 -2.41 -24.80 -4.43
CA PHE A 288 -2.02 -25.75 -5.47
C PHE A 288 -0.62 -26.31 -5.28
N GLY A 289 -0.05 -26.23 -4.08
CA GLY A 289 1.25 -26.85 -3.75
C GLY A 289 1.13 -28.37 -3.70
N THR A 290 2.14 -29.08 -4.25
CA THR A 290 2.18 -30.54 -4.19
C THR A 290 2.84 -31.09 -2.94
N ASP A 291 3.68 -30.28 -2.32
CA ASP A 291 4.55 -30.70 -1.21
C ASP A 291 3.94 -30.43 0.18
N MET A 292 2.79 -29.74 0.22
CA MET A 292 2.11 -29.35 1.46
C MET A 292 0.60 -29.58 1.35
N SER A 293 -0.06 -29.76 2.49
CA SER A 293 -1.52 -29.72 2.55
C SER A 293 -2.01 -28.33 2.16
N PRO A 294 -3.10 -28.19 1.37
CA PRO A 294 -3.63 -26.90 0.99
C PRO A 294 -4.05 -26.13 2.25
N VAL A 295 -3.62 -24.87 2.33
CA VAL A 295 -3.95 -23.94 3.43
C VAL A 295 -5.36 -23.39 3.25
N PHE A 296 -5.77 -23.20 1.99
CA PHE A 296 -7.08 -22.67 1.64
C PHE A 296 -7.93 -23.75 1.00
N ASP A 297 -9.18 -23.81 1.44
CA ASP A 297 -10.17 -24.73 0.86
C ASP A 297 -10.70 -24.16 -0.47
N VAL A 298 -10.11 -24.63 -1.56
CA VAL A 298 -10.51 -24.23 -2.93
C VAL A 298 -11.95 -24.61 -3.27
N TYR A 299 -12.52 -25.58 -2.56
CA TYR A 299 -13.91 -26.03 -2.74
C TYR A 299 -14.91 -25.21 -1.93
N ASN A 300 -14.44 -24.29 -1.10
CA ASN A 300 -15.26 -23.46 -0.22
C ASN A 300 -14.95 -21.96 -0.37
N LEU A 301 -14.79 -21.51 -1.62
CA LEU A 301 -14.57 -20.11 -1.95
C LEU A 301 -15.90 -19.37 -2.17
N PRO A 302 -15.96 -18.04 -1.92
CA PRO A 302 -17.17 -17.26 -2.11
C PRO A 302 -17.61 -17.25 -3.58
N ARG A 303 -18.92 -17.39 -3.83
CA ARG A 303 -19.48 -17.33 -5.18
C ARG A 303 -19.41 -15.94 -5.80
N SER A 304 -19.23 -14.90 -4.98
CA SER A 304 -19.04 -13.51 -5.40
C SER A 304 -17.64 -13.24 -5.98
N MET A 305 -16.68 -14.16 -5.77
CA MET A 305 -15.30 -13.98 -6.23
C MET A 305 -15.24 -13.99 -7.76
N ARG A 306 -14.56 -12.99 -8.32
CA ARG A 306 -14.38 -12.80 -9.77
C ARG A 306 -12.92 -12.76 -10.16
N GLU A 307 -12.06 -12.44 -9.23
CA GLU A 307 -10.62 -12.29 -9.46
C GLU A 307 -9.82 -13.10 -8.43
N LEU A 308 -8.87 -13.87 -8.94
CA LEU A 308 -7.91 -14.63 -8.14
C LEU A 308 -6.50 -14.21 -8.55
N VAL A 309 -5.71 -13.74 -7.59
CA VAL A 309 -4.31 -13.35 -7.84
C VAL A 309 -3.39 -14.31 -7.09
N LEU A 310 -2.55 -15.00 -7.83
CA LEU A 310 -1.61 -15.98 -7.30
C LEU A 310 -0.21 -15.38 -7.20
N THR A 311 0.34 -15.39 -6.00
CA THR A 311 1.69 -14.94 -5.70
C THR A 311 2.57 -16.13 -5.29
N THR A 312 3.86 -15.92 -5.04
CA THR A 312 4.73 -16.95 -4.47
C THR A 312 5.04 -16.59 -3.01
N ALA A 313 4.87 -17.53 -2.09
CA ALA A 313 5.19 -17.32 -0.68
C ALA A 313 6.69 -17.34 -0.39
N VAL A 314 7.48 -18.06 -1.19
CA VAL A 314 8.90 -18.31 -0.92
C VAL A 314 9.73 -18.01 -2.15
N GLU A 315 10.76 -17.16 -2.01
CA GLU A 315 11.73 -16.85 -3.08
C GLU A 315 12.63 -18.03 -3.44
N GLU A 316 12.84 -19.00 -2.54
CA GLU A 316 13.75 -20.12 -2.71
C GLU A 316 13.08 -21.46 -2.33
N GLY A 317 12.88 -22.32 -3.30
CA GLY A 317 12.58 -23.75 -3.05
C GLY A 317 11.19 -24.23 -3.42
N PHE A 318 10.38 -23.41 -4.03
CA PHE A 318 9.07 -23.84 -4.52
C PHE A 318 9.22 -24.86 -5.64
N SER A 319 8.87 -26.13 -5.37
CA SER A 319 9.24 -27.20 -6.29
C SER A 319 8.20 -27.54 -7.33
N LYS A 320 6.91 -27.51 -7.02
CA LYS A 320 5.87 -27.92 -7.98
C LYS A 320 4.50 -27.34 -7.67
N VAL A 321 3.81 -26.90 -8.71
CA VAL A 321 2.39 -26.55 -8.73
C VAL A 321 1.61 -27.71 -9.35
N ASP A 322 0.52 -28.13 -8.73
CA ASP A 322 -0.41 -29.06 -9.34
C ASP A 322 -1.28 -28.35 -10.37
N THR A 323 -0.76 -28.29 -11.60
CA THR A 323 -1.43 -27.63 -12.71
C THR A 323 -2.67 -28.38 -13.21
N ASP A 324 -2.76 -29.68 -12.97
CA ASP A 324 -3.90 -30.49 -13.35
C ASP A 324 -5.08 -30.22 -12.40
N GLU A 325 -4.79 -30.16 -11.09
CA GLU A 325 -5.79 -29.77 -10.10
C GLU A 325 -6.25 -28.32 -10.32
N MET A 326 -5.33 -27.40 -10.60
CA MET A 326 -5.66 -26.02 -10.93
C MET A 326 -6.62 -25.92 -12.12
N CYS A 327 -6.36 -26.64 -13.21
CA CYS A 327 -7.27 -26.68 -14.36
C CYS A 327 -8.63 -27.32 -14.03
N LYS A 328 -8.66 -28.30 -13.15
CA LYS A 328 -9.89 -28.95 -12.70
C LYS A 328 -10.75 -28.00 -11.88
N VAL A 329 -10.15 -27.31 -10.93
CA VAL A 329 -10.80 -26.34 -10.05
C VAL A 329 -11.34 -25.15 -10.84
N LEU A 330 -10.58 -24.62 -11.80
CA LEU A 330 -11.03 -23.55 -12.70
C LEU A 330 -12.24 -23.93 -13.57
N ARG A 331 -12.38 -25.21 -13.97
CA ARG A 331 -13.53 -25.69 -14.72
C ARG A 331 -14.78 -25.93 -13.88
N GLY A 332 -14.61 -26.23 -12.62
CA GLY A 332 -15.67 -26.65 -11.71
C GLY A 332 -15.97 -25.63 -10.63
N GLU A 333 -15.15 -25.65 -9.61
CA GLU A 333 -15.47 -25.01 -8.33
C GLU A 333 -15.33 -23.48 -8.35
N ILE A 334 -14.45 -22.94 -9.18
CA ILE A 334 -14.24 -21.49 -9.34
C ILE A 334 -14.51 -21.01 -10.77
N SER A 335 -15.48 -21.59 -11.43
CA SER A 335 -15.91 -21.17 -12.77
C SER A 335 -16.45 -19.74 -12.86
N GLN A 336 -16.71 -19.10 -11.72
CA GLN A 336 -17.09 -17.67 -11.64
C GLN A 336 -15.86 -16.71 -11.72
N VAL A 337 -14.62 -17.21 -11.73
CA VAL A 337 -13.42 -16.38 -11.82
C VAL A 337 -13.20 -15.95 -13.26
N CYS A 338 -13.22 -14.64 -13.49
CA CYS A 338 -13.05 -13.96 -14.77
C CYS A 338 -11.68 -13.32 -14.96
N GLY A 339 -10.93 -13.11 -13.86
CA GLY A 339 -9.57 -12.59 -13.85
C GLY A 339 -8.65 -13.51 -13.06
N LEU A 340 -7.55 -13.96 -13.68
CA LEU A 340 -6.52 -14.75 -13.01
C LEU A 340 -5.17 -14.04 -13.13
N GLY A 341 -4.83 -13.30 -12.07
CA GLY A 341 -3.54 -12.63 -11.94
C GLY A 341 -2.46 -13.59 -11.46
N MET A 342 -1.24 -13.41 -11.93
CA MET A 342 -0.08 -14.15 -11.44
C MET A 342 1.11 -13.22 -11.27
N SER A 343 1.86 -13.37 -10.17
CA SER A 343 3.16 -12.73 -10.08
C SER A 343 4.10 -13.25 -11.19
N PRO A 344 5.12 -12.47 -11.61
CA PRO A 344 6.08 -12.91 -12.63
C PRO A 344 6.76 -14.23 -12.30
N SER A 345 6.98 -14.50 -11.02
CA SER A 345 7.56 -15.75 -10.52
C SER A 345 6.60 -16.93 -10.69
N CYS A 346 5.34 -16.79 -10.27
CA CYS A 346 4.28 -17.80 -10.48
C CYS A 346 4.07 -18.09 -11.97
N TYR A 347 3.98 -17.06 -12.78
CA TYR A 347 3.78 -17.21 -14.22
C TYR A 347 4.88 -18.04 -14.89
N LYS A 348 6.14 -17.93 -14.42
CA LYS A 348 7.27 -18.74 -14.92
C LYS A 348 7.21 -20.20 -14.50
N LEU A 349 6.63 -20.52 -13.34
CA LEU A 349 6.50 -21.89 -12.84
C LEU A 349 5.54 -22.73 -13.68
N ILE A 350 4.54 -22.14 -14.32
CA ILE A 350 3.53 -22.87 -15.09
C ILE A 350 4.02 -23.07 -16.54
N PRO A 351 4.01 -24.30 -17.08
CA PRO A 351 4.40 -24.58 -18.46
C PRO A 351 3.57 -23.79 -19.47
N ARG A 352 4.20 -23.34 -20.57
CA ARG A 352 3.52 -22.52 -21.59
C ARG A 352 2.25 -23.17 -22.16
N ALA A 353 2.27 -24.49 -22.37
CA ALA A 353 1.09 -25.21 -22.86
C ALA A 353 -0.08 -25.15 -21.86
N THR A 354 0.23 -25.31 -20.57
CA THR A 354 -0.76 -25.24 -19.50
C THR A 354 -1.33 -23.83 -19.33
N ARG A 355 -0.47 -22.79 -19.44
CA ARG A 355 -0.93 -21.39 -19.42
C ARG A 355 -1.97 -21.11 -20.50
N ALA A 356 -1.78 -21.62 -21.73
CA ALA A 356 -2.75 -21.46 -22.81
C ALA A 356 -4.09 -22.18 -22.51
N ILE A 357 -4.05 -23.31 -21.77
CA ILE A 357 -5.28 -23.98 -21.32
C ILE A 357 -5.96 -23.16 -20.23
N ILE A 358 -5.22 -22.68 -19.26
CA ILE A 358 -5.74 -21.84 -18.17
C ILE A 358 -6.35 -20.56 -18.73
N ASP A 359 -5.67 -19.86 -19.60
CA ASP A 359 -6.17 -18.65 -20.25
C ASP A 359 -7.51 -18.91 -20.97
N LYS A 360 -7.58 -19.98 -21.74
CA LYS A 360 -8.81 -20.39 -22.40
C LYS A 360 -9.96 -20.66 -21.41
N LEU A 361 -9.67 -21.33 -20.29
CA LEU A 361 -10.67 -21.63 -19.25
C LEU A 361 -11.21 -20.36 -18.59
N VAL A 362 -10.32 -19.41 -18.29
CA VAL A 362 -10.74 -18.13 -17.69
C VAL A 362 -11.58 -17.32 -18.68
N TRP A 363 -11.26 -17.34 -19.98
CA TRP A 363 -12.08 -16.70 -21.01
C TRP A 363 -13.44 -17.37 -21.19
N GLU A 364 -13.54 -18.71 -21.09
CA GLU A 364 -14.83 -19.42 -21.06
C GLU A 364 -15.69 -18.97 -19.87
N ASN A 365 -15.10 -18.70 -18.71
CA ASN A 365 -15.82 -18.19 -17.52
C ASN A 365 -16.32 -16.75 -17.72
N ILE A 366 -15.61 -15.93 -18.50
CA ILE A 366 -16.01 -14.53 -18.80
C ILE A 366 -17.29 -14.51 -19.63
N ASP A 367 -17.44 -15.43 -20.58
CA ASP A 367 -18.63 -15.52 -21.44
C ASP A 367 -19.91 -15.79 -20.62
N ASP A 368 -19.80 -16.41 -19.45
CA ASP A 368 -20.89 -16.73 -18.54
C ASP A 368 -21.10 -15.64 -17.45
N CYS A 369 -20.25 -14.58 -17.40
CA CYS A 369 -20.30 -13.56 -16.37
C CYS A 369 -21.20 -12.38 -16.80
N PRO A 370 -22.01 -11.80 -15.89
CA PRO A 370 -22.78 -10.59 -16.16
C PRO A 370 -21.87 -9.39 -16.49
N GLU A 371 -22.21 -8.61 -17.53
CA GLU A 371 -21.40 -7.47 -17.99
C GLU A 371 -21.16 -6.41 -16.90
N ASP A 372 -22.14 -6.16 -16.03
CA ASP A 372 -22.07 -5.19 -14.94
C ASP A 372 -21.07 -5.59 -13.82
N GLU A 373 -20.71 -6.86 -13.75
CA GLU A 373 -19.70 -7.36 -12.81
C GLU A 373 -18.29 -7.28 -13.38
N LEU A 374 -18.12 -7.27 -14.72
CA LEU A 374 -16.84 -7.17 -15.40
C LEU A 374 -16.22 -5.76 -15.33
N ASP A 375 -17.05 -4.72 -15.32
CA ASP A 375 -16.60 -3.32 -15.30
C ASP A 375 -15.77 -2.92 -14.05
N ASN A 376 -15.81 -3.74 -12.99
CA ASN A 376 -15.13 -3.47 -11.72
C ASN A 376 -13.90 -4.35 -11.50
N LEU A 377 -13.46 -5.15 -12.47
CA LEU A 377 -12.28 -5.99 -12.37
C LEU A 377 -11.03 -5.22 -12.83
N PHE A 378 -9.88 -5.53 -12.22
CA PHE A 378 -8.61 -4.91 -12.60
C PHE A 378 -8.17 -5.34 -14.01
N ASP A 379 -8.25 -6.66 -14.27
CA ASP A 379 -7.93 -7.23 -15.57
C ASP A 379 -8.77 -8.49 -15.84
N LEU A 380 -8.99 -8.81 -17.12
CA LEU A 380 -9.74 -9.99 -17.57
C LEU A 380 -8.79 -11.02 -18.18
N GLY A 381 -9.15 -12.29 -18.06
CA GLY A 381 -8.33 -13.38 -18.58
C GLY A 381 -7.13 -13.70 -17.67
N LEU A 382 -6.10 -14.28 -18.26
CA LEU A 382 -4.82 -14.56 -17.58
C LEU A 382 -3.85 -13.40 -17.78
N TYR A 383 -3.42 -12.77 -16.69
CA TYR A 383 -2.52 -11.62 -16.74
C TYR A 383 -1.36 -11.74 -15.73
N VAL A 384 -0.31 -10.94 -15.94
CA VAL A 384 0.83 -10.85 -15.01
C VAL A 384 0.72 -9.54 -14.23
N THR A 385 0.81 -9.63 -12.91
CA THR A 385 0.74 -8.47 -12.00
C THR A 385 2.01 -8.36 -11.17
N ASP A 386 2.49 -7.14 -10.99
CA ASP A 386 3.57 -6.82 -10.04
C ASP A 386 2.95 -6.80 -8.63
N ALA A 387 2.79 -7.97 -8.06
CA ALA A 387 2.14 -8.17 -6.77
C ALA A 387 3.06 -7.86 -5.59
#